data_d4db44a782d04738871566df7eeff1b5
#
_entry.id   d4db44a782d04738871566df7eeff1b5
#
_cell.length_a   1.000
_cell.length_b   1.000
_cell.length_c   1.000
_cell.angle_alpha   90.00
_cell.angle_beta   90.00
_cell.angle_gamma   90.00
#
_symmetry.space_group_name_H-M   'P 1'
#
loop_
_entity.id
_entity.type
_entity.pdbx_description
1 polymer ?
#
loop_
_entity_poly.entity_id
_entity_poly.type
_entity_poly.pdbx_seq_one_letter_code
_entity_poly.pdbx_strand_id
1 'polypeptide(L)'
;MTNITLITIKQPEIYLNVPSVVLNDQAIQQRLRKVLQGMARQNLDALVVYADKEHGGNFEYLTGFIPRFEEGLLVLHKSGEAVLVLGNENLKLAQYSRIPASVVHAPWFSLPNQPMDTTLSLHGVLKQAGLSGQKRVGIAGWKLFTGSHDNNSLLFDIPTFIFQALQSALTGNSELLNATGLFVSPRDGARIINNANEIAHYEYGANLASGAALTALNAIEVGKTEKAIAALLAAEGQANNVVTIAVTGDRFENANLYPSDKQIQKGDKFSLTVSYKGGLTSRAAYVVSNADELNAEVQDYVDVVAIPYYRAVVAWLGNMRVGVKGHEVYYLFERVLPRHLEIIYEINRRFLEDMVEAKWPGNDAIKAKLSIIEEGRARK
;
A
#
# COMPACT_ATOMS: atom_id res chain seq x y z
N MET A 1 10.75 3.44 34.72
CA MET A 1 9.99 2.67 33.70
C MET A 1 8.52 2.82 34.05
N THR A 2 7.68 3.16 33.10
CA THR A 2 6.24 3.29 33.29
C THR A 2 5.68 1.89 33.53
N ASN A 3 5.07 1.64 34.70
CA ASN A 3 4.38 0.38 34.93
C ASN A 3 3.09 0.35 34.13
N ILE A 4 2.96 -0.65 33.26
CA ILE A 4 1.74 -0.93 32.50
C ILE A 4 1.09 -2.15 33.12
N THR A 5 -0.19 -2.00 33.48
CA THR A 5 -1.01 -3.07 34.06
C THR A 5 -2.24 -3.29 33.17
N LEU A 6 -2.69 -4.54 33.11
CA LEU A 6 -3.94 -4.89 32.45
C LEU A 6 -5.11 -4.40 33.31
N ILE A 7 -5.98 -3.58 32.73
CA ILE A 7 -7.20 -3.10 33.40
C ILE A 7 -8.40 -3.26 32.48
N THR A 8 -9.58 -3.42 33.06
CA THR A 8 -10.83 -3.36 32.30
C THR A 8 -11.18 -1.91 31.99
N ILE A 9 -11.36 -1.59 30.72
CA ILE A 9 -11.77 -0.27 30.26
C ILE A 9 -13.09 -0.36 29.51
N LYS A 10 -13.81 0.76 29.45
CA LYS A 10 -14.95 0.89 28.52
C LYS A 10 -14.41 0.77 27.10
N GLN A 11 -15.14 0.01 26.26
CA GLN A 11 -14.81 -0.09 24.84
C GLN A 11 -14.74 1.30 24.19
N PRO A 12 -13.77 1.56 23.30
CA PRO A 12 -13.73 2.78 22.50
C PRO A 12 -15.04 2.97 21.71
N GLU A 13 -15.48 4.21 21.57
CA GLU A 13 -16.65 4.52 20.76
C GLU A 13 -16.35 4.32 19.27
N ILE A 14 -17.30 3.72 18.57
CA ILE A 14 -17.30 3.66 17.11
C ILE A 14 -17.99 4.93 16.63
N TYR A 15 -17.27 5.75 15.88
CA TYR A 15 -17.84 6.93 15.26
C TYR A 15 -18.62 6.51 14.01
N LEU A 16 -19.92 6.36 14.16
CA LEU A 16 -20.85 6.11 13.05
C LEU A 16 -21.21 7.44 12.37
N ASN A 17 -21.49 7.37 11.07
CA ASN A 17 -21.95 8.53 10.27
C ASN A 17 -20.96 9.70 10.22
N VAL A 18 -19.66 9.43 10.28
CA VAL A 18 -18.65 10.45 9.98
C VAL A 18 -18.78 10.84 8.50
N PRO A 19 -18.97 12.12 8.18
CA PRO A 19 -19.14 12.54 6.80
C PRO A 19 -17.88 12.31 5.99
N SER A 20 -18.03 11.80 4.77
CA SER A 20 -16.90 11.67 3.85
C SER A 20 -16.39 13.06 3.44
N VAL A 21 -15.08 13.24 3.48
CA VAL A 21 -14.45 14.48 3.03
C VAL A 21 -13.95 14.29 1.60
N VAL A 22 -14.50 15.07 0.68
CA VAL A 22 -14.07 15.08 -0.73
C VAL A 22 -12.82 15.97 -0.85
N LEU A 23 -11.84 15.50 -1.64
CA LEU A 23 -10.69 16.33 -2.01
C LEU A 23 -11.19 17.53 -2.83
N ASN A 24 -10.94 18.75 -2.35
CA ASN A 24 -11.36 19.96 -3.04
C ASN A 24 -10.42 20.30 -4.22
N ASP A 25 -10.87 21.20 -5.10
CA ASP A 25 -10.10 21.58 -6.28
C ASP A 25 -8.75 22.23 -5.94
N GLN A 26 -8.69 22.93 -4.82
CA GLN A 26 -7.43 23.54 -4.34
C GLN A 26 -6.39 22.44 -3.99
N ALA A 27 -6.83 21.35 -3.33
CA ALA A 27 -5.96 20.22 -3.02
C ALA A 27 -5.46 19.55 -4.32
N ILE A 28 -6.35 19.33 -5.29
CA ILE A 28 -5.98 18.76 -6.59
C ILE A 28 -4.98 19.64 -7.34
N GLN A 29 -5.23 20.95 -7.38
CA GLN A 29 -4.28 21.88 -7.99
C GLN A 29 -2.93 21.92 -7.29
N GLN A 30 -2.90 21.79 -5.96
CA GLN A 30 -1.64 21.66 -5.22
C GLN A 30 -0.89 20.37 -5.59
N ARG A 31 -1.61 19.25 -5.75
CA ARG A 31 -1.02 17.98 -6.22
C ARG A 31 -0.39 18.12 -7.59
N LEU A 32 -1.13 18.68 -8.55
CA LEU A 32 -0.62 18.92 -9.89
C LEU A 32 0.64 19.81 -9.87
N ARG A 33 0.60 20.91 -9.11
CA ARG A 33 1.79 21.79 -8.96
C ARG A 33 3.01 21.07 -8.40
N LYS A 34 2.83 20.21 -7.36
CA LYS A 34 3.94 19.42 -6.80
C LYS A 34 4.57 18.50 -7.85
N VAL A 35 3.74 17.82 -8.66
CA VAL A 35 4.23 16.93 -9.73
C VAL A 35 4.95 17.73 -10.81
N LEU A 36 4.39 18.82 -11.30
CA LEU A 36 5.03 19.68 -12.32
C LEU A 36 6.35 20.25 -11.81
N GLN A 37 6.45 20.66 -10.55
CA GLN A 37 7.70 21.11 -9.93
C GLN A 37 8.73 19.96 -9.87
N GLY A 38 8.28 18.75 -9.57
CA GLY A 38 9.13 17.55 -9.61
C GLY A 38 9.64 17.25 -11.01
N MET A 39 8.78 17.35 -12.03
CA MET A 39 9.17 17.23 -13.44
C MET A 39 10.21 18.26 -13.83
N ALA A 40 10.02 19.54 -13.43
CA ALA A 40 10.96 20.61 -13.71
C ALA A 40 12.33 20.35 -13.07
N ARG A 41 12.38 19.87 -11.80
CA ARG A 41 13.64 19.50 -11.14
C ARG A 41 14.41 18.40 -11.87
N GLN A 42 13.69 17.48 -12.52
CA GLN A 42 14.27 16.38 -13.28
C GLN A 42 14.43 16.67 -14.78
N ASN A 43 14.11 17.89 -15.21
CA ASN A 43 14.11 18.31 -16.62
C ASN A 43 13.28 17.40 -17.54
N LEU A 44 12.13 16.90 -17.05
CA LEU A 44 11.24 16.08 -17.85
C LEU A 44 10.36 16.94 -18.76
N ASP A 45 10.27 16.57 -20.03
CA ASP A 45 9.36 17.19 -21.00
C ASP A 45 7.94 16.65 -20.88
N ALA A 46 7.83 15.36 -20.54
CA ALA A 46 6.57 14.68 -20.26
C ALA A 46 6.74 13.61 -19.18
N LEU A 47 5.64 13.29 -18.53
CA LEU A 47 5.51 12.22 -17.54
C LEU A 47 4.37 11.31 -17.98
N VAL A 48 4.65 10.02 -18.12
CA VAL A 48 3.65 8.98 -18.35
C VAL A 48 3.39 8.25 -17.04
N VAL A 49 2.17 8.33 -16.52
CA VAL A 49 1.76 7.63 -15.31
C VAL A 49 0.91 6.44 -15.69
N TYR A 50 1.40 5.25 -15.40
CA TYR A 50 0.70 3.99 -15.61
C TYR A 50 -0.28 3.71 -14.46
N ALA A 51 -1.40 3.09 -14.80
CA ALA A 51 -2.35 2.56 -13.81
C ALA A 51 -3.05 1.31 -14.30
N ASP A 52 -3.28 0.43 -13.36
CA ASP A 52 -4.27 -0.65 -13.38
C ASP A 52 -5.05 -0.62 -12.06
N LYS A 53 -5.92 -1.63 -11.83
CA LYS A 53 -6.75 -1.69 -10.62
C LYS A 53 -5.91 -1.74 -9.32
N GLU A 54 -4.78 -2.44 -9.32
CA GLU A 54 -3.94 -2.64 -8.14
C GLU A 54 -2.90 -1.51 -7.97
N HIS A 55 -2.42 -0.95 -9.08
CA HIS A 55 -1.28 -0.05 -9.13
C HIS A 55 -1.65 1.38 -9.56
N GLY A 56 -2.90 1.79 -9.31
CA GLY A 56 -3.44 3.06 -9.78
C GLY A 56 -3.17 4.28 -8.90
N GLY A 57 -2.49 4.14 -7.75
CA GLY A 57 -2.42 5.22 -6.75
C GLY A 57 -1.73 6.52 -7.20
N ASN A 58 -0.75 6.46 -8.10
CA ASN A 58 -0.09 7.65 -8.67
C ASN A 58 -0.98 8.34 -9.72
N PHE A 59 -1.72 7.56 -10.48
CA PHE A 59 -2.69 8.05 -11.45
C PHE A 59 -3.88 8.70 -10.74
N GLU A 60 -4.49 8.01 -9.75
CA GLU A 60 -5.60 8.52 -8.94
C GLU A 60 -5.24 9.82 -8.21
N TYR A 61 -4.00 9.96 -7.78
CA TYR A 61 -3.52 11.17 -7.07
C TYR A 61 -3.78 12.45 -7.87
N LEU A 62 -3.72 12.38 -9.21
CA LEU A 62 -3.99 13.51 -10.11
C LEU A 62 -5.41 13.46 -10.68
N THR A 63 -5.85 12.30 -11.15
CA THR A 63 -7.09 12.17 -11.91
C THR A 63 -8.33 11.98 -11.03
N GLY A 64 -8.16 11.50 -9.78
CA GLY A 64 -9.25 11.25 -8.84
C GLY A 64 -9.99 9.93 -9.07
N PHE A 65 -9.57 9.10 -10.01
CA PHE A 65 -10.11 7.76 -10.23
C PHE A 65 -9.01 6.73 -10.58
N ILE A 66 -9.33 5.45 -10.43
CA ILE A 66 -8.47 4.34 -10.84
C ILE A 66 -9.14 3.61 -12.01
N PRO A 67 -8.42 3.27 -13.09
CA PRO A 67 -8.95 2.45 -14.16
C PRO A 67 -9.55 1.14 -13.64
N ARG A 68 -10.61 0.68 -14.30
CA ARG A 68 -11.30 -0.57 -13.96
C ARG A 68 -11.18 -1.55 -15.12
N PHE A 69 -10.85 -2.80 -14.80
CA PHE A 69 -10.73 -3.92 -15.76
C PHE A 69 -9.58 -3.81 -16.75
N GLU A 70 -9.14 -2.63 -17.08
CA GLU A 70 -8.19 -2.27 -18.15
C GLU A 70 -7.05 -1.43 -17.58
N GLU A 71 -5.99 -1.29 -18.35
CA GLU A 71 -4.94 -0.33 -18.08
C GLU A 71 -5.40 1.09 -18.45
N GLY A 72 -4.67 2.06 -17.94
CA GLY A 72 -4.79 3.46 -18.30
C GLY A 72 -3.46 4.19 -18.19
N LEU A 73 -3.26 5.21 -19.03
CA LEU A 73 -2.12 6.10 -18.90
C LEU A 73 -2.61 7.55 -18.77
N LEU A 74 -1.89 8.30 -17.95
CA LEU A 74 -1.92 9.76 -17.95
C LEU A 74 -0.60 10.26 -18.54
N VAL A 75 -0.67 11.00 -19.62
CA VAL A 75 0.47 11.74 -20.18
C VAL A 75 0.35 13.18 -19.70
N LEU A 76 1.27 13.62 -18.87
CA LEU A 76 1.34 14.98 -18.35
C LEU A 76 2.55 15.69 -18.96
N HIS A 77 2.30 16.77 -19.68
CA HIS A 77 3.35 17.59 -20.27
C HIS A 77 3.88 18.65 -19.31
N LYS A 78 5.11 19.10 -19.48
CA LYS A 78 5.71 20.17 -18.65
C LYS A 78 4.93 21.49 -18.71
N SER A 79 4.12 21.68 -19.74
CA SER A 79 3.18 22.81 -19.86
C SER A 79 2.02 22.75 -18.87
N GLY A 80 1.76 21.57 -18.28
CA GLY A 80 0.57 21.27 -17.49
C GLY A 80 -0.58 20.65 -18.30
N GLU A 81 -0.44 20.56 -19.61
CA GLU A 81 -1.40 19.85 -20.46
C GLU A 81 -1.39 18.37 -20.12
N ALA A 82 -2.58 17.77 -19.99
CA ALA A 82 -2.75 16.37 -19.64
C ALA A 82 -3.59 15.63 -20.68
N VAL A 83 -3.21 14.39 -20.96
CA VAL A 83 -3.91 13.49 -21.89
C VAL A 83 -4.13 12.15 -21.20
N LEU A 84 -5.38 11.71 -21.15
CA LEU A 84 -5.76 10.37 -20.69
C LEU A 84 -5.78 9.41 -21.89
N VAL A 85 -5.03 8.32 -21.81
CA VAL A 85 -5.02 7.25 -22.79
C VAL A 85 -5.75 6.05 -22.18
N LEU A 86 -6.95 5.73 -22.69
CA LEU A 86 -7.89 4.82 -22.04
C LEU A 86 -8.49 3.81 -23.03
N GLY A 87 -8.75 2.61 -22.54
CA GLY A 87 -9.53 1.58 -23.25
C GLY A 87 -11.03 1.82 -23.16
N ASN A 88 -11.82 0.92 -23.77
CA ASN A 88 -13.26 1.06 -23.96
C ASN A 88 -14.04 1.29 -22.67
N GLU A 89 -13.73 0.49 -21.61
CA GLU A 89 -14.48 0.54 -20.36
C GLU A 89 -14.21 1.80 -19.55
N ASN A 90 -13.02 2.38 -19.72
CA ASN A 90 -12.58 3.53 -18.96
C ASN A 90 -12.83 4.88 -19.66
N LEU A 91 -13.20 4.91 -20.94
CA LEU A 91 -13.48 6.18 -21.66
C LEU A 91 -14.49 7.05 -20.91
N LYS A 92 -15.56 6.47 -20.40
CA LYS A 92 -16.60 7.18 -19.64
C LYS A 92 -16.10 7.74 -18.31
N LEU A 93 -15.00 7.22 -17.75
CA LEU A 93 -14.42 7.71 -16.51
C LEU A 93 -13.64 9.02 -16.70
N ALA A 94 -13.22 9.33 -17.92
CA ALA A 94 -12.47 10.54 -18.22
C ALA A 94 -13.22 11.82 -17.82
N GLN A 95 -14.56 11.84 -17.87
CA GLN A 95 -15.38 12.96 -17.44
C GLN A 95 -15.25 13.27 -15.93
N TYR A 96 -14.80 12.31 -15.13
CA TYR A 96 -14.59 12.47 -13.71
C TYR A 96 -13.16 12.87 -13.34
N SER A 97 -12.31 13.09 -14.35
CA SER A 97 -10.94 13.56 -14.10
C SER A 97 -10.96 14.88 -13.32
N ARG A 98 -10.20 14.92 -12.23
CA ARG A 98 -10.10 16.11 -11.37
C ARG A 98 -9.10 17.14 -11.90
N ILE A 99 -8.26 16.77 -12.85
CA ILE A 99 -7.46 17.70 -13.64
C ILE A 99 -8.04 17.81 -15.05
N PRO A 100 -8.01 18.99 -15.69
CA PRO A 100 -8.39 19.10 -17.08
C PRO A 100 -7.50 18.21 -17.95
N ALA A 101 -8.11 17.35 -18.75
CA ALA A 101 -7.39 16.43 -19.63
C ALA A 101 -8.16 16.18 -20.91
N SER A 102 -7.46 16.08 -22.04
CA SER A 102 -8.00 15.51 -23.27
C SER A 102 -7.95 13.98 -23.20
N VAL A 103 -8.64 13.30 -24.10
CA VAL A 103 -8.74 11.83 -24.11
C VAL A 103 -8.30 11.29 -25.45
N VAL A 104 -7.47 10.26 -25.43
CA VAL A 104 -7.12 9.46 -26.59
C VAL A 104 -7.52 8.01 -26.34
N HIS A 105 -8.28 7.44 -27.26
CA HIS A 105 -8.75 6.06 -27.14
C HIS A 105 -7.64 5.08 -27.53
N ALA A 106 -7.42 4.07 -26.69
CA ALA A 106 -6.44 3.00 -26.89
C ALA A 106 -7.12 1.61 -26.82
N PRO A 107 -7.62 1.05 -27.91
CA PRO A 107 -8.30 -0.24 -27.92
C PRO A 107 -7.45 -1.41 -27.39
N TRP A 108 -6.12 -1.28 -27.40
CA TRP A 108 -5.21 -2.30 -26.83
C TRP A 108 -5.36 -2.50 -25.31
N PHE A 109 -5.92 -1.51 -24.61
CA PHE A 109 -6.21 -1.60 -23.17
C PHE A 109 -7.57 -2.24 -22.88
N SER A 110 -8.35 -2.52 -23.95
CA SER A 110 -9.70 -3.04 -23.80
C SER A 110 -9.72 -4.52 -23.38
N LEU A 111 -10.88 -4.95 -22.87
CA LEU A 111 -11.08 -6.31 -22.38
C LEU A 111 -10.82 -7.36 -23.48
N PRO A 112 -10.45 -8.60 -23.09
CA PRO A 112 -10.33 -9.71 -24.04
C PRO A 112 -11.58 -9.85 -24.92
N ASN A 113 -11.39 -10.18 -26.18
CA ASN A 113 -12.43 -10.33 -27.23
C ASN A 113 -13.16 -9.04 -27.63
N GLN A 114 -12.76 -7.87 -27.15
CA GLN A 114 -13.21 -6.61 -27.73
C GLN A 114 -12.38 -6.28 -28.97
N PRO A 115 -12.97 -5.61 -29.97
CA PRO A 115 -12.23 -5.22 -31.18
C PRO A 115 -11.04 -4.30 -30.87
N MET A 116 -9.89 -4.67 -31.41
CA MET A 116 -8.67 -3.86 -31.31
C MET A 116 -8.34 -3.21 -32.67
N ASP A 117 -9.23 -3.33 -33.64
CA ASP A 117 -9.04 -2.75 -34.98
C ASP A 117 -9.07 -1.23 -34.91
N THR A 118 -7.99 -0.63 -35.31
CA THR A 118 -7.79 0.82 -35.33
C THR A 118 -6.84 1.18 -36.47
N THR A 119 -6.96 2.40 -36.96
CA THR A 119 -6.08 2.96 -37.99
C THR A 119 -4.69 3.29 -37.49
N LEU A 120 -4.51 3.35 -36.18
CA LEU A 120 -3.23 3.67 -35.53
C LEU A 120 -2.73 2.48 -34.74
N SER A 121 -1.43 2.29 -34.72
CA SER A 121 -0.77 1.42 -33.73
C SER A 121 -0.75 2.06 -32.34
N LEU A 122 -0.48 1.31 -31.27
CA LEU A 122 -0.39 1.85 -29.93
C LEU A 122 0.65 2.99 -29.83
N HIS A 123 1.80 2.86 -30.51
CA HIS A 123 2.77 3.96 -30.55
C HIS A 123 2.23 5.18 -31.31
N GLY A 124 1.35 4.99 -32.32
CA GLY A 124 0.65 6.07 -32.99
C GLY A 124 -0.32 6.81 -32.07
N VAL A 125 -1.05 6.08 -31.24
CA VAL A 125 -1.90 6.63 -30.16
C VAL A 125 -1.06 7.46 -29.16
N LEU A 126 0.10 6.96 -28.77
CA LEU A 126 1.00 7.68 -27.86
C LEU A 126 1.61 8.94 -28.49
N LYS A 127 1.81 8.94 -29.81
CA LYS A 127 2.17 10.17 -30.56
C LYS A 127 1.03 11.18 -30.55
N GLN A 128 -0.23 10.76 -30.70
CA GLN A 128 -1.40 11.64 -30.54
C GLN A 128 -1.50 12.22 -29.11
N ALA A 129 -1.08 11.47 -28.10
CA ALA A 129 -0.97 11.97 -26.73
C ALA A 129 0.19 12.96 -26.51
N GLY A 130 0.87 13.40 -27.58
CA GLY A 130 1.89 14.45 -27.55
C GLY A 130 3.30 13.97 -27.20
N LEU A 131 3.58 12.66 -27.23
CA LEU A 131 4.92 12.14 -26.90
C LEU A 131 5.94 12.29 -28.06
N SER A 132 5.48 12.57 -29.28
CA SER A 132 6.38 12.79 -30.41
C SER A 132 7.27 14.02 -30.17
N GLY A 133 8.58 13.83 -30.38
CA GLY A 133 9.57 14.93 -30.24
C GLY A 133 9.96 15.30 -28.80
N GLN A 134 9.39 14.64 -27.78
CA GLN A 134 9.84 14.81 -26.39
C GLN A 134 11.22 14.18 -26.22
N LYS A 135 12.14 14.90 -25.56
CA LYS A 135 13.52 14.46 -25.41
C LYS A 135 13.76 13.66 -24.13
N ARG A 136 13.04 14.01 -23.07
CA ARG A 136 13.22 13.39 -21.76
C ARG A 136 11.87 13.09 -21.15
N VAL A 137 11.51 11.80 -21.09
CA VAL A 137 10.19 11.32 -20.65
C VAL A 137 10.34 10.45 -19.41
N GLY A 138 9.64 10.85 -18.35
CA GLY A 138 9.53 10.05 -17.14
C GLY A 138 8.41 9.02 -17.26
N ILE A 139 8.63 7.82 -16.77
CA ILE A 139 7.61 6.79 -16.61
C ILE A 139 7.41 6.52 -15.13
N ALA A 140 6.19 6.70 -14.63
CA ALA A 140 5.84 6.38 -13.26
C ALA A 140 4.92 5.15 -13.23
N GLY A 141 5.41 4.07 -12.66
CA GLY A 141 4.62 2.92 -12.24
C GLY A 141 4.21 3.06 -10.79
N TRP A 142 4.45 2.03 -9.99
CA TRP A 142 4.09 2.01 -8.56
C TRP A 142 5.28 1.70 -7.64
N LYS A 143 6.35 1.10 -8.17
CA LYS A 143 7.49 0.64 -7.39
C LYS A 143 8.65 1.64 -7.40
N LEU A 144 9.11 2.01 -6.20
CA LEU A 144 10.36 2.75 -6.04
C LEU A 144 11.52 1.75 -5.98
N PHE A 145 12.30 1.65 -7.05
CA PHE A 145 13.51 0.83 -7.07
C PHE A 145 14.63 1.52 -6.28
N THR A 146 15.29 0.77 -5.40
CA THR A 146 16.37 1.24 -4.52
C THR A 146 17.53 0.25 -4.45
N GLY A 147 17.66 -0.64 -5.44
CA GLY A 147 18.75 -1.62 -5.51
C GLY A 147 20.12 -0.94 -5.62
N SER A 148 21.13 -1.49 -4.96
CA SER A 148 22.49 -0.94 -4.96
C SER A 148 23.31 -1.34 -6.18
N HIS A 149 22.89 -2.36 -6.91
CA HIS A 149 23.63 -2.96 -8.03
C HIS A 149 23.10 -2.56 -9.41
N ASP A 150 21.89 -1.99 -9.46
CA ASP A 150 21.21 -1.65 -10.71
C ASP A 150 21.11 -0.14 -10.89
N ASN A 151 20.99 0.29 -12.14
CA ASN A 151 20.59 1.64 -12.43
C ASN A 151 19.06 1.76 -12.26
N ASN A 152 18.62 2.12 -11.07
CA ASN A 152 17.21 2.22 -10.69
C ASN A 152 16.40 3.16 -11.60
N SER A 153 17.06 4.12 -12.26
CA SER A 153 16.38 5.04 -13.20
C SER A 153 15.98 4.37 -14.52
N LEU A 154 16.51 3.18 -14.80
CA LEU A 154 16.21 2.40 -16.01
C LEU A 154 15.40 1.12 -15.73
N LEU A 155 14.91 0.94 -14.50
CA LEU A 155 14.02 -0.17 -14.14
C LEU A 155 12.56 0.31 -14.20
N PHE A 156 11.72 -0.42 -14.93
CA PHE A 156 10.32 -0.07 -15.17
C PHE A 156 9.39 -1.21 -14.76
N ASP A 157 8.32 -0.86 -14.07
CA ASP A 157 7.29 -1.76 -13.53
C ASP A 157 5.94 -1.61 -14.25
N ILE A 158 6.00 -1.47 -15.57
CA ILE A 158 4.84 -1.38 -16.46
C ILE A 158 4.84 -2.55 -17.47
N PRO A 159 3.69 -2.90 -18.09
CA PRO A 159 3.62 -3.94 -19.09
C PRO A 159 4.58 -3.69 -20.27
N THR A 160 5.26 -4.76 -20.71
CA THR A 160 6.27 -4.69 -21.78
C THR A 160 5.72 -4.10 -23.06
N PHE A 161 4.49 -4.43 -23.46
CA PHE A 161 3.90 -3.90 -24.71
C PHE A 161 3.71 -2.38 -24.66
N ILE A 162 3.37 -1.82 -23.49
CA ILE A 162 3.28 -0.37 -23.27
C ILE A 162 4.68 0.26 -23.34
N PHE A 163 5.66 -0.33 -22.68
CA PHE A 163 7.04 0.16 -22.70
C PHE A 163 7.62 0.19 -24.12
N GLN A 164 7.43 -0.88 -24.89
CA GLN A 164 7.86 -0.95 -26.30
C GLN A 164 7.15 0.10 -27.18
N ALA A 165 5.86 0.32 -26.95
CA ALA A 165 5.12 1.35 -27.66
C ALA A 165 5.62 2.76 -27.32
N LEU A 166 5.97 3.02 -26.06
CA LEU A 166 6.58 4.28 -25.63
C LEU A 166 7.93 4.50 -26.31
N GLN A 167 8.80 3.49 -26.32
CA GLN A 167 10.08 3.57 -27.04
C GLN A 167 9.88 3.88 -28.53
N SER A 168 8.88 3.25 -29.17
CA SER A 168 8.58 3.44 -30.59
C SER A 168 7.89 4.77 -30.90
N ALA A 169 7.23 5.39 -29.93
CA ALA A 169 6.58 6.70 -30.07
C ALA A 169 7.58 7.85 -30.04
N LEU A 170 8.73 7.64 -29.41
CA LEU A 170 9.78 8.63 -29.23
C LEU A 170 10.81 8.60 -30.38
N THR A 171 11.55 9.66 -30.55
CA THR A 171 12.63 9.74 -31.55
C THR A 171 13.94 9.22 -30.99
N GLY A 172 14.88 8.79 -31.86
CA GLY A 172 16.09 8.03 -31.51
C GLY A 172 17.03 8.63 -30.44
N ASN A 173 16.90 9.92 -30.11
CA ASN A 173 17.70 10.58 -29.08
C ASN A 173 16.90 10.91 -27.80
N SER A 174 15.72 10.32 -27.66
CA SER A 174 14.89 10.50 -26.47
C SER A 174 15.32 9.58 -25.36
N GLU A 175 15.29 10.07 -24.11
CA GLU A 175 15.61 9.35 -22.88
C GLU A 175 14.32 8.97 -22.15
N LEU A 176 14.20 7.70 -21.78
CA LEU A 176 13.16 7.19 -20.88
C LEU A 176 13.76 6.93 -19.50
N LEU A 177 13.12 7.45 -18.45
CA LEU A 177 13.56 7.32 -17.07
C LEU A 177 12.42 6.87 -16.17
N ASN A 178 12.74 6.04 -15.18
CA ASN A 178 11.80 5.79 -14.09
C ASN A 178 11.60 7.06 -13.26
N ALA A 179 10.36 7.54 -13.20
CA ALA A 179 9.97 8.75 -12.50
C ALA A 179 9.00 8.48 -11.34
N THR A 180 8.84 7.22 -10.91
CA THR A 180 7.96 6.86 -9.78
C THR A 180 8.33 7.63 -8.51
N GLY A 181 9.62 7.96 -8.33
CA GLY A 181 10.11 8.78 -7.24
C GLY A 181 9.48 10.17 -7.14
N LEU A 182 8.97 10.74 -8.24
CA LEU A 182 8.20 12.00 -8.21
C LEU A 182 7.00 11.95 -7.26
N PHE A 183 6.41 10.77 -7.10
CA PHE A 183 5.26 10.57 -6.23
C PHE A 183 5.62 10.07 -4.84
N VAL A 184 6.56 9.13 -4.73
CA VAL A 184 6.75 8.33 -3.51
C VAL A 184 8.16 8.41 -2.92
N SER A 185 9.08 9.21 -3.48
CA SER A 185 10.39 9.43 -2.87
C SER A 185 10.24 9.97 -1.44
N PRO A 186 10.93 9.37 -0.45
CA PRO A 186 10.83 9.81 0.95
C PRO A 186 11.43 11.20 1.19
N ARG A 187 12.14 11.79 0.21
CA ARG A 187 12.75 13.12 0.33
C ARG A 187 11.81 14.21 -0.16
N ASP A 188 11.20 14.02 -1.33
CA ASP A 188 10.55 15.08 -2.08
C ASP A 188 9.37 14.62 -2.94
N GLY A 189 8.90 13.39 -2.73
CA GLY A 189 7.75 12.83 -3.43
C GLY A 189 6.48 13.65 -3.19
N ALA A 190 5.66 13.82 -4.22
CA ALA A 190 4.47 14.65 -4.16
C ALA A 190 3.44 14.17 -3.13
N ARG A 191 3.43 12.85 -2.84
CA ARG A 191 2.46 12.20 -1.94
C ARG A 191 2.88 12.15 -0.48
N ILE A 192 4.11 12.57 -0.12
CA ILE A 192 4.62 12.45 1.25
C ILE A 192 4.18 13.58 2.18
N ILE A 193 3.70 14.70 1.63
CA ILE A 193 3.22 15.84 2.42
C ILE A 193 1.78 16.11 2.02
N ASN A 194 0.88 16.04 3.01
CA ASN A 194 -0.55 16.26 2.83
C ASN A 194 -0.99 17.58 3.49
N ASN A 195 -1.98 18.24 2.89
CA ASN A 195 -2.66 19.37 3.49
C ASN A 195 -3.82 18.91 4.39
N ALA A 196 -4.46 19.85 5.10
CA ALA A 196 -5.55 19.53 6.03
C ALA A 196 -6.76 18.85 5.35
N ASN A 197 -7.10 19.21 4.11
CA ASN A 197 -8.19 18.57 3.37
C ASN A 197 -7.86 17.11 3.00
N GLU A 198 -6.60 16.86 2.60
CA GLU A 198 -6.11 15.51 2.32
C GLU A 198 -6.11 14.65 3.58
N ILE A 199 -5.65 15.19 4.72
CA ILE A 199 -5.66 14.49 6.01
C ILE A 199 -7.10 14.13 6.39
N ALA A 200 -8.04 15.06 6.30
CA ALA A 200 -9.44 14.81 6.61
C ALA A 200 -10.07 13.75 5.68
N HIS A 201 -9.69 13.75 4.40
CA HIS A 201 -10.12 12.72 3.45
C HIS A 201 -9.64 11.31 3.85
N TYR A 202 -8.39 11.17 4.26
CA TYR A 202 -7.83 9.89 4.71
C TYR A 202 -8.33 9.48 6.10
N GLU A 203 -8.60 10.44 6.98
CA GLU A 203 -9.21 10.22 8.30
C GLU A 203 -10.56 9.49 8.20
N TYR A 204 -11.39 9.86 7.23
CA TYR A 204 -12.64 9.15 6.96
C TYR A 204 -12.39 7.65 6.66
N GLY A 205 -11.43 7.33 5.79
CA GLY A 205 -11.06 5.95 5.50
C GLY A 205 -10.51 5.20 6.71
N ALA A 206 -9.68 5.87 7.51
CA ALA A 206 -9.14 5.30 8.75
C ALA A 206 -10.25 5.00 9.77
N ASN A 207 -11.25 5.89 9.88
CA ASN A 207 -12.42 5.69 10.73
C ASN A 207 -13.27 4.50 10.29
N LEU A 208 -13.52 4.36 8.97
CA LEU A 208 -14.24 3.19 8.43
C LEU A 208 -13.50 1.88 8.76
N ALA A 209 -12.17 1.84 8.52
CA ALA A 209 -11.36 0.66 8.77
C ALA A 209 -11.32 0.29 10.25
N SER A 210 -11.10 1.25 11.14
CA SER A 210 -11.04 1.00 12.58
C SER A 210 -12.40 0.61 13.17
N GLY A 211 -13.48 1.24 12.74
CA GLY A 211 -14.85 0.91 13.14
C GLY A 211 -15.27 -0.49 12.70
N ALA A 212 -15.02 -0.85 11.45
CA ALA A 212 -15.28 -2.19 10.93
C ALA A 212 -14.45 -3.26 11.67
N ALA A 213 -13.16 -2.99 11.90
CA ALA A 213 -12.29 -3.89 12.64
C ALA A 213 -12.79 -4.10 14.08
N LEU A 214 -13.20 -3.05 14.78
CA LEU A 214 -13.71 -3.15 16.16
C LEU A 214 -15.05 -3.92 16.19
N THR A 215 -15.94 -3.67 15.22
CA THR A 215 -17.19 -4.42 15.07
C THR A 215 -16.93 -5.91 14.87
N ALA A 216 -15.99 -6.25 13.99
CA ALA A 216 -15.62 -7.63 13.73
C ALA A 216 -14.97 -8.30 14.95
N LEU A 217 -14.05 -7.60 15.65
CA LEU A 217 -13.42 -8.12 16.88
C LEU A 217 -14.44 -8.46 17.96
N ASN A 218 -15.45 -7.60 18.16
CA ASN A 218 -16.50 -7.84 19.16
C ASN A 218 -17.45 -9.00 18.79
N ALA A 219 -17.46 -9.39 17.53
CA ALA A 219 -18.31 -10.48 17.04
C ALA A 219 -17.59 -11.84 17.04
N ILE A 220 -16.28 -11.88 17.32
CA ILE A 220 -15.52 -13.14 17.38
C ILE A 220 -16.10 -14.00 18.49
N GLU A 221 -16.50 -15.23 18.14
CA GLU A 221 -17.09 -16.19 19.04
C GLU A 221 -16.79 -17.61 18.53
N VAL A 222 -16.53 -18.54 19.44
CA VAL A 222 -16.30 -19.95 19.12
C VAL A 222 -17.51 -20.52 18.38
N GLY A 223 -17.27 -21.21 17.27
CA GLY A 223 -18.29 -21.79 16.40
C GLY A 223 -18.75 -20.89 15.25
N LYS A 224 -18.49 -19.57 15.27
CA LYS A 224 -18.70 -18.72 14.10
C LYS A 224 -17.66 -19.02 13.02
N THR A 225 -18.02 -18.80 11.76
CA THR A 225 -17.10 -19.00 10.65
C THR A 225 -16.25 -17.74 10.38
N GLU A 226 -15.07 -17.93 9.77
CA GLU A 226 -14.25 -16.82 9.27
C GLU A 226 -15.07 -15.88 8.36
N LYS A 227 -15.90 -16.44 7.47
CA LYS A 227 -16.79 -15.67 6.58
C LYS A 227 -17.78 -14.79 7.35
N ALA A 228 -18.35 -15.29 8.43
CA ALA A 228 -19.30 -14.53 9.24
C ALA A 228 -18.63 -13.30 9.89
N ILE A 229 -17.38 -13.44 10.33
CA ILE A 229 -16.61 -12.31 10.88
C ILE A 229 -16.15 -11.37 9.76
N ALA A 230 -15.68 -11.91 8.63
CA ALA A 230 -15.25 -11.12 7.48
C ALA A 230 -16.37 -10.23 6.91
N ALA A 231 -17.61 -10.70 6.91
CA ALA A 231 -18.75 -9.92 6.45
C ALA A 231 -18.94 -8.61 7.23
N LEU A 232 -18.50 -8.56 8.49
CA LEU A 232 -18.57 -7.36 9.34
C LEU A 232 -17.46 -6.33 9.03
N LEU A 233 -16.48 -6.71 8.21
CA LEU A 233 -15.41 -5.81 7.76
C LEU A 233 -15.86 -4.92 6.59
N ALA A 234 -17.02 -5.18 5.96
CA ALA A 234 -17.59 -4.32 4.94
C ALA A 234 -18.16 -3.04 5.59
N ALA A 235 -17.82 -1.87 5.05
CA ALA A 235 -18.28 -0.59 5.60
C ALA A 235 -18.81 0.34 4.49
N GLU A 236 -20.05 0.81 4.65
CA GLU A 236 -20.72 1.84 3.83
C GLU A 236 -20.64 1.62 2.30
N GLY A 237 -20.49 0.36 1.84
CA GLY A 237 -20.35 0.05 0.42
C GLY A 237 -19.04 0.58 -0.23
N GLN A 238 -18.08 1.03 0.57
CA GLN A 238 -16.81 1.52 0.05
C GLN A 238 -15.92 0.36 -0.41
N ALA A 239 -15.15 0.61 -1.46
CA ALA A 239 -14.19 -0.36 -1.96
C ALA A 239 -12.98 -0.52 -1.03
N ASN A 240 -12.56 -1.77 -0.79
CA ASN A 240 -11.35 -2.06 -0.05
C ASN A 240 -10.10 -1.68 -0.88
N ASN A 241 -9.07 -1.19 -0.20
CA ASN A 241 -7.76 -0.92 -0.79
C ASN A 241 -6.79 -2.11 -0.66
N VAL A 242 -7.08 -3.05 0.23
CA VAL A 242 -6.34 -4.31 0.40
C VAL A 242 -7.32 -5.48 0.47
N VAL A 243 -6.80 -6.68 0.28
CA VAL A 243 -7.56 -7.91 0.49
C VAL A 243 -8.06 -7.96 1.93
N THR A 244 -9.37 -8.21 2.11
CA THR A 244 -9.94 -8.43 3.44
C THR A 244 -9.43 -9.74 4.00
N ILE A 245 -8.81 -9.70 5.17
CA ILE A 245 -8.30 -10.87 5.89
C ILE A 245 -9.20 -11.11 7.10
N ALA A 246 -9.61 -12.35 7.29
CA ALA A 246 -10.22 -12.85 8.53
C ALA A 246 -9.99 -14.35 8.57
N VAL A 247 -8.97 -14.78 9.29
CA VAL A 247 -8.49 -16.17 9.31
C VAL A 247 -8.16 -16.63 10.71
N THR A 248 -8.33 -17.93 10.98
CA THR A 248 -8.19 -18.52 12.31
C THR A 248 -7.34 -19.80 12.31
N GLY A 249 -6.64 -20.04 13.43
CA GLY A 249 -5.85 -21.22 13.74
C GLY A 249 -4.77 -21.50 12.69
N ASP A 250 -4.69 -22.74 12.22
CA ASP A 250 -3.74 -23.22 11.22
C ASP A 250 -3.76 -22.44 9.90
N ARG A 251 -4.90 -21.91 9.50
CA ARG A 251 -5.01 -21.08 8.30
C ARG A 251 -4.26 -19.74 8.49
N PHE A 252 -4.28 -19.17 9.68
CA PHE A 252 -3.46 -18.00 10.01
C PHE A 252 -1.97 -18.34 9.97
N GLU A 253 -1.58 -19.46 10.55
CA GLU A 253 -0.17 -19.93 10.60
C GLU A 253 0.40 -20.21 9.20
N ASN A 254 -0.43 -20.72 8.30
CA ASN A 254 -0.06 -20.99 6.90
C ASN A 254 -0.30 -19.80 5.95
N ALA A 255 -0.46 -18.61 6.47
CA ALA A 255 -0.64 -17.35 5.72
C ALA A 255 -1.79 -17.39 4.69
N ASN A 256 -2.85 -18.13 4.96
CA ASN A 256 -4.07 -18.05 4.17
C ASN A 256 -4.76 -16.70 4.44
N LEU A 257 -5.17 -16.02 3.39
CA LEU A 257 -5.72 -14.66 3.51
C LEU A 257 -7.25 -14.66 3.47
N TYR A 258 -7.84 -15.47 2.58
CA TYR A 258 -9.26 -15.40 2.30
C TYR A 258 -10.10 -16.15 3.34
N PRO A 259 -11.18 -15.53 3.84
CA PRO A 259 -12.09 -16.16 4.77
C PRO A 259 -12.72 -17.43 4.19
N SER A 260 -12.89 -18.45 5.03
CA SER A 260 -13.49 -19.73 4.68
C SER A 260 -14.66 -20.11 5.60
N ASP A 261 -15.21 -21.29 5.42
CA ASP A 261 -16.22 -21.85 6.31
C ASP A 261 -15.61 -22.48 7.57
N LYS A 262 -14.29 -22.35 7.79
CA LYS A 262 -13.67 -22.80 9.03
C LYS A 262 -14.32 -22.11 10.22
N GLN A 263 -14.69 -22.91 11.21
CA GLN A 263 -15.22 -22.42 12.48
C GLN A 263 -14.08 -22.07 13.42
N ILE A 264 -14.25 -20.94 14.10
CA ILE A 264 -13.36 -20.46 15.15
C ILE A 264 -13.40 -21.42 16.34
N GLN A 265 -12.24 -21.83 16.82
CA GLN A 265 -12.09 -22.68 17.99
C GLN A 265 -11.51 -21.86 19.17
N LYS A 266 -11.78 -22.32 20.41
CA LYS A 266 -11.14 -21.77 21.59
C LYS A 266 -9.63 -22.01 21.53
N GLY A 267 -8.85 -20.98 21.82
CA GLY A 267 -7.39 -21.02 21.76
C GLY A 267 -6.79 -20.74 20.37
N ASP A 268 -7.62 -20.63 19.32
CA ASP A 268 -7.13 -20.28 17.99
C ASP A 268 -6.45 -18.91 18.00
N LYS A 269 -5.41 -18.76 17.19
CA LYS A 269 -4.95 -17.43 16.74
C LYS A 269 -5.94 -16.90 15.72
N PHE A 270 -6.33 -15.65 15.83
CA PHE A 270 -7.20 -14.99 14.86
C PHE A 270 -6.53 -13.72 14.33
N SER A 271 -6.59 -13.53 13.02
CA SER A 271 -6.11 -12.30 12.37
C SER A 271 -7.21 -11.69 11.51
N LEU A 272 -7.34 -10.37 11.56
CA LEU A 272 -8.19 -9.61 10.65
C LEU A 272 -7.48 -8.36 10.13
N THR A 273 -7.78 -8.01 8.87
CA THR A 273 -7.24 -6.81 8.22
C THR A 273 -8.28 -6.24 7.26
N VAL A 274 -8.43 -4.92 7.30
CA VAL A 274 -9.32 -4.17 6.42
C VAL A 274 -8.73 -2.79 6.12
N SER A 275 -9.00 -2.25 4.94
CA SER A 275 -8.52 -0.93 4.53
C SER A 275 -9.53 -0.21 3.64
N TYR A 276 -9.70 1.09 3.91
CA TYR A 276 -10.53 1.99 3.12
C TYR A 276 -9.78 3.31 2.89
N LYS A 277 -9.73 3.79 1.64
CA LYS A 277 -9.16 5.10 1.28
C LYS A 277 -7.78 5.38 1.92
N GLY A 278 -6.93 4.36 1.97
CA GLY A 278 -5.61 4.44 2.58
C GLY A 278 -5.55 4.22 4.09
N GLY A 279 -6.69 4.13 4.78
CA GLY A 279 -6.75 3.74 6.19
C GLY A 279 -6.66 2.23 6.33
N LEU A 280 -5.59 1.70 6.92
CA LEU A 280 -5.34 0.27 7.13
C LEU A 280 -5.44 -0.06 8.62
N THR A 281 -6.26 -1.04 8.96
CA THR A 281 -6.35 -1.60 10.32
C THR A 281 -6.15 -3.10 10.28
N SER A 282 -5.20 -3.58 11.08
CA SER A 282 -4.89 -5.01 11.23
C SER A 282 -4.82 -5.34 12.72
N ARG A 283 -5.37 -6.47 13.11
CA ARG A 283 -5.33 -7.00 14.50
C ARG A 283 -5.15 -8.49 14.48
N ALA A 284 -4.39 -8.98 15.47
CA ALA A 284 -4.24 -10.40 15.73
C ALA A 284 -4.25 -10.65 17.23
N ALA A 285 -4.88 -11.73 17.66
CA ALA A 285 -4.95 -12.15 19.06
C ALA A 285 -5.35 -13.64 19.17
N TYR A 286 -5.36 -14.16 20.39
CA TYR A 286 -5.92 -15.48 20.70
C TYR A 286 -7.41 -15.39 21.03
N VAL A 287 -8.16 -16.40 20.64
CA VAL A 287 -9.61 -16.53 20.93
C VAL A 287 -9.78 -17.21 22.27
N VAL A 288 -9.78 -16.42 23.32
CA VAL A 288 -9.97 -16.87 24.73
C VAL A 288 -10.84 -15.85 25.47
N SER A 289 -11.51 -16.27 26.55
CA SER A 289 -12.30 -15.36 27.39
C SER A 289 -11.45 -14.60 28.39
N ASN A 290 -10.31 -15.17 28.80
CA ASN A 290 -9.33 -14.57 29.69
C ASN A 290 -7.95 -15.23 29.51
N ALA A 291 -6.93 -14.70 30.16
CA ALA A 291 -5.55 -15.18 30.02
C ALA A 291 -5.35 -16.64 30.52
N ASP A 292 -6.13 -17.10 31.51
CA ASP A 292 -5.99 -18.44 32.07
C ASP A 292 -6.43 -19.53 31.07
N GLU A 293 -7.17 -19.15 30.03
CA GLU A 293 -7.62 -20.03 28.96
C GLU A 293 -6.64 -20.18 27.79
N LEU A 294 -5.52 -19.46 27.83
CA LEU A 294 -4.45 -19.60 26.83
C LEU A 294 -3.86 -21.02 26.90
N ASN A 295 -3.48 -21.56 25.76
CA ASN A 295 -2.77 -22.84 25.68
C ASN A 295 -1.47 -22.77 26.50
N ALA A 296 -1.05 -23.88 27.10
CA ALA A 296 0.13 -23.95 27.96
C ALA A 296 1.41 -23.41 27.29
N GLU A 297 1.55 -23.60 25.98
CA GLU A 297 2.70 -23.12 25.17
C GLU A 297 2.79 -21.60 25.05
N VAL A 298 1.67 -20.89 25.30
CA VAL A 298 1.56 -19.43 25.15
C VAL A 298 0.95 -18.77 26.38
N GLN A 299 0.98 -19.44 27.53
CA GLN A 299 0.38 -18.98 28.77
C GLN A 299 0.93 -17.62 29.23
N ASP A 300 2.16 -17.32 28.89
CA ASP A 300 2.85 -16.06 29.18
C ASP A 300 2.63 -14.94 28.14
N TYR A 301 1.77 -15.17 27.13
CA TYR A 301 1.53 -14.22 26.02
C TYR A 301 1.21 -12.80 26.50
N VAL A 302 0.39 -12.66 27.54
CA VAL A 302 -0.01 -11.35 28.05
C VAL A 302 1.21 -10.60 28.60
N ASP A 303 2.03 -11.26 29.40
CA ASP A 303 3.17 -10.63 30.09
C ASP A 303 4.37 -10.43 29.16
N VAL A 304 4.63 -11.39 28.27
CA VAL A 304 5.84 -11.39 27.43
C VAL A 304 5.61 -10.70 26.09
N VAL A 305 4.38 -10.68 25.57
CA VAL A 305 4.07 -10.11 24.25
C VAL A 305 3.17 -8.89 24.37
N ALA A 306 1.95 -9.05 24.90
CA ALA A 306 0.93 -8.01 24.83
C ALA A 306 1.31 -6.74 25.63
N ILE A 307 1.72 -6.89 26.88
CA ILE A 307 2.11 -5.77 27.75
C ILE A 307 3.34 -5.02 27.21
N PRO A 308 4.45 -5.68 26.86
CA PRO A 308 5.61 -5.01 26.26
C PRO A 308 5.29 -4.32 24.93
N TYR A 309 4.49 -4.95 24.07
CA TYR A 309 4.05 -4.34 22.81
C TYR A 309 3.24 -3.06 23.06
N TYR A 310 2.25 -3.13 23.95
CA TYR A 310 1.43 -1.98 24.29
C TYR A 310 2.25 -0.84 24.90
N ARG A 311 3.24 -1.17 25.74
CA ARG A 311 4.20 -0.19 26.28
C ARG A 311 4.96 0.54 25.19
N ALA A 312 5.37 -0.16 24.14
CA ALA A 312 6.04 0.44 23.01
C ALA A 312 5.11 1.32 22.17
N VAL A 313 3.85 0.89 21.96
CA VAL A 313 2.84 1.70 21.28
C VAL A 313 2.58 3.01 22.05
N VAL A 314 2.47 2.97 23.37
CA VAL A 314 2.30 4.18 24.20
C VAL A 314 3.53 5.09 24.10
N ALA A 315 4.74 4.53 24.13
CA ALA A 315 5.97 5.29 23.95
C ALA A 315 6.06 5.93 22.56
N TRP A 316 5.67 5.20 21.52
CA TRP A 316 5.58 5.73 20.14
C TRP A 316 4.64 6.93 20.09
N LEU A 317 3.38 6.75 20.48
CA LEU A 317 2.36 7.81 20.43
C LEU A 317 2.78 9.03 21.25
N GLY A 318 3.36 8.83 22.44
CA GLY A 318 3.83 9.89 23.31
C GLY A 318 5.03 10.71 22.77
N ASN A 319 5.75 10.16 21.79
CA ASN A 319 6.90 10.81 21.17
C ASN A 319 6.64 11.31 19.74
N MET A 320 5.48 11.00 19.15
CA MET A 320 5.07 11.55 17.87
C MET A 320 4.79 13.05 17.97
N ARG A 321 5.64 13.87 17.36
CA ARG A 321 5.54 15.34 17.35
C ARG A 321 5.95 15.88 15.98
N VAL A 322 5.51 17.09 15.67
CA VAL A 322 5.99 17.82 14.50
C VAL A 322 7.50 17.99 14.59
N GLY A 323 8.21 17.63 13.53
CA GLY A 323 9.68 17.72 13.42
C GLY A 323 10.43 16.44 13.81
N VAL A 324 9.79 15.46 14.45
CA VAL A 324 10.41 14.14 14.72
C VAL A 324 10.43 13.31 13.45
N LYS A 325 11.57 12.70 13.16
CA LYS A 325 11.73 11.81 12.00
C LYS A 325 11.22 10.40 12.32
N GLY A 326 10.63 9.72 11.34
CA GLY A 326 10.07 8.38 11.52
C GLY A 326 11.06 7.36 12.08
N HIS A 327 12.34 7.42 11.66
CA HIS A 327 13.38 6.51 12.18
C HIS A 327 13.71 6.76 13.66
N GLU A 328 13.59 8.00 14.17
CA GLU A 328 13.82 8.30 15.59
C GLU A 328 12.75 7.64 16.46
N VAL A 329 11.50 7.66 16.01
CA VAL A 329 10.38 6.99 16.69
C VAL A 329 10.52 5.47 16.58
N TYR A 330 10.99 4.97 15.43
CA TYR A 330 11.26 3.54 15.23
C TYR A 330 12.34 3.03 16.19
N TYR A 331 13.47 3.70 16.32
CA TYR A 331 14.53 3.32 17.27
C TYR A 331 14.09 3.43 18.74
N LEU A 332 13.16 4.34 19.04
CA LEU A 332 12.57 4.40 20.38
C LEU A 332 11.73 3.14 20.64
N PHE A 333 10.94 2.73 19.66
CA PHE A 333 10.13 1.51 19.73
C PHE A 333 11.02 0.28 19.96
N GLU A 334 12.10 0.11 19.20
CA GLU A 334 13.06 -0.99 19.38
C GLU A 334 13.68 -1.02 20.79
N ARG A 335 14.02 0.14 21.35
CA ARG A 335 14.59 0.23 22.71
C ARG A 335 13.61 -0.12 23.84
N VAL A 336 12.33 0.09 23.61
CA VAL A 336 11.27 -0.21 24.59
C VAL A 336 10.88 -1.69 24.56
N LEU A 337 11.17 -2.40 23.49
CA LEU A 337 10.84 -3.82 23.30
C LEU A 337 12.10 -4.71 23.13
N PRO A 338 13.06 -4.75 24.06
CA PRO A 338 14.26 -5.54 23.88
C PRO A 338 13.97 -7.05 23.72
N ARG A 339 12.97 -7.60 24.41
CA ARG A 339 12.55 -9.01 24.26
C ARG A 339 11.77 -9.26 22.98
N HIS A 340 11.02 -8.29 22.49
CA HIS A 340 10.34 -8.42 21.20
C HIS A 340 11.29 -8.46 20.03
N LEU A 341 12.39 -7.74 20.11
CA LEU A 341 13.45 -7.88 19.11
C LEU A 341 14.02 -9.30 19.10
N GLU A 342 14.22 -9.90 20.27
CA GLU A 342 14.67 -11.30 20.36
C GLU A 342 13.63 -12.26 19.73
N ILE A 343 12.35 -12.09 19.98
CA ILE A 343 11.28 -12.90 19.39
C ILE A 343 11.19 -12.65 17.87
N ILE A 344 11.21 -11.40 17.44
CA ILE A 344 11.19 -11.06 16.00
C ILE A 344 12.45 -11.59 15.29
N TYR A 345 13.61 -11.47 15.90
CA TYR A 345 14.84 -12.04 15.38
C TYR A 345 14.77 -13.57 15.32
N GLU A 346 14.21 -14.23 16.33
CA GLU A 346 14.06 -15.68 16.35
C GLU A 346 13.08 -16.18 15.29
N ILE A 347 11.93 -15.52 15.13
CA ILE A 347 10.95 -15.86 14.08
C ILE A 347 11.58 -15.62 12.68
N ASN A 348 12.24 -14.49 12.48
CA ASN A 348 12.90 -14.19 11.22
C ASN A 348 14.04 -15.18 10.95
N ARG A 349 14.79 -15.57 11.98
CA ARG A 349 15.87 -16.55 11.86
C ARG A 349 15.33 -17.89 11.40
N ARG A 350 14.31 -18.44 12.06
CA ARG A 350 13.66 -19.70 11.68
C ARG A 350 13.12 -19.66 10.25
N PHE A 351 12.40 -18.61 9.91
CA PHE A 351 11.87 -18.42 8.56
C PHE A 351 12.98 -18.38 7.51
N LEU A 352 14.10 -17.71 7.79
CA LEU A 352 15.24 -17.65 6.89
C LEU A 352 15.99 -19.00 6.82
N GLU A 353 16.09 -19.75 7.92
CA GLU A 353 16.64 -21.10 7.93
C GLU A 353 15.80 -22.05 7.09
N ASP A 354 14.48 -22.03 7.23
CA ASP A 354 13.54 -22.81 6.41
C ASP A 354 13.70 -22.49 4.92
N MET A 355 13.87 -21.22 4.55
CA MET A 355 14.12 -20.80 3.16
C MET A 355 15.47 -21.33 2.65
N VAL A 356 16.50 -21.34 3.48
CA VAL A 356 17.81 -21.89 3.13
C VAL A 356 17.73 -23.40 2.91
N GLU A 357 17.05 -24.11 3.79
CA GLU A 357 16.83 -25.56 3.69
C GLU A 357 16.01 -25.92 2.45
N ALA A 358 14.98 -25.13 2.13
CA ALA A 358 14.18 -25.29 0.93
C ALA A 358 14.90 -24.90 -0.38
N LYS A 359 16.15 -24.44 -0.31
CA LYS A 359 16.95 -24.01 -1.47
C LYS A 359 16.29 -22.94 -2.34
N TRP A 360 15.65 -21.97 -1.71
CA TRP A 360 15.00 -20.87 -2.41
C TRP A 360 15.99 -20.03 -3.24
N PRO A 361 15.54 -19.41 -4.36
CA PRO A 361 16.37 -18.48 -5.12
C PRO A 361 16.91 -17.34 -4.22
N GLY A 362 18.19 -16.97 -4.38
CA GLY A 362 18.81 -15.96 -3.53
C GLY A 362 19.32 -16.47 -2.18
N ASN A 363 19.53 -17.77 -2.05
CA ASN A 363 19.97 -18.44 -0.83
C ASN A 363 21.21 -17.78 -0.18
N ASP A 364 22.16 -17.26 -0.95
CA ASP A 364 23.35 -16.59 -0.42
C ASP A 364 23.02 -15.26 0.26
N ALA A 365 22.06 -14.51 -0.26
CA ALA A 365 21.58 -13.29 0.39
C ALA A 365 20.82 -13.61 1.71
N ILE A 366 20.12 -14.73 1.76
CA ILE A 366 19.43 -15.21 2.97
C ILE A 366 20.46 -15.62 4.03
N LYS A 367 21.48 -16.37 3.65
CA LYS A 367 22.60 -16.74 4.53
C LYS A 367 23.34 -15.52 5.09
N ALA A 368 23.56 -14.49 4.27
CA ALA A 368 24.17 -13.24 4.72
C ALA A 368 23.30 -12.52 5.77
N LYS A 369 21.97 -12.53 5.60
CA LYS A 369 21.03 -11.98 6.60
C LYS A 369 21.06 -12.79 7.90
N LEU A 370 21.09 -14.11 7.84
CA LEU A 370 21.23 -14.96 9.02
C LEU A 370 22.52 -14.66 9.79
N SER A 371 23.65 -14.53 9.10
CA SER A 371 24.95 -14.18 9.71
C SER A 371 24.87 -12.83 10.46
N ILE A 372 24.23 -11.80 9.87
CA ILE A 372 24.04 -10.49 10.53
C ILE A 372 23.18 -10.62 11.81
N ILE A 373 22.14 -11.44 11.79
CA ILE A 373 21.29 -11.71 12.94
C ILE A 373 22.10 -12.40 14.07
N GLU A 374 22.89 -13.39 13.73
CA GLU A 374 23.73 -14.13 14.67
C GLU A 374 24.83 -13.24 15.28
N GLU A 375 25.50 -12.40 14.47
CA GLU A 375 26.47 -11.43 14.96
C GLU A 375 25.84 -10.39 15.90
N GLY A 376 24.63 -9.96 15.61
CA GLY A 376 23.87 -9.04 16.48
C GLY A 376 23.53 -9.66 17.84
N ARG A 377 23.33 -11.00 17.91
CA ARG A 377 23.15 -11.76 19.15
C ARG A 377 24.42 -11.90 19.96
N ALA A 378 25.54 -12.14 19.29
CA ALA A 378 26.85 -12.35 19.95
C ALA A 378 27.42 -11.07 20.59
N ARG A 379 26.90 -9.90 20.23
CA ARG A 379 27.31 -8.58 20.78
C ARG A 379 26.47 -8.11 21.98
N LYS A 380 25.46 -8.89 22.40
CA LYS A 380 24.63 -8.67 23.60
C LYS A 380 25.02 -9.61 24.74
#